data_bc0934b2ec4b688cd8b6f7461217f415
#
_entry.id   bc0934b2ec4b688cd8b6f7461217f415
#
_cell.length_a   1.000
_cell.length_b   1.000
_cell.length_c   1.000
_cell.angle_alpha   90.00
_cell.angle_beta   90.00
_cell.angle_gamma   90.00
#
_symmetry.space_group_name_H-M   'P 1'
#
loop_
_entity.id
_entity.type
_entity.pdbx_description
1 polymer ?
#
loop_
_entity_poly.entity_id
_entity_poly.type
_entity_poly.pdbx_seq_one_letter_code
_entity_poly.pdbx_strand_id
1 'polypeptide(L)'
;MKGYLEIPFDCTINRATLLADQSGSIVVNIWKCTYSQFDAGGTHPVVGDKITASAPPTISSTTKAQDSTLTGWTTSISAGDILAFNVDSVSTLTRVTLSLKVTKT
;
A
#
# COMPACT_ATOMS: atom_id res chain seq x y z
N MET A 1 -3.42 -3.89 -10.38
CA MET A 1 -3.98 -4.26 -9.07
C MET A 1 -3.57 -5.67 -8.70
N LYS A 2 -2.95 -5.84 -7.54
CA LYS A 2 -2.37 -7.14 -7.15
C LYS A 2 -3.03 -7.80 -5.95
N GLY A 3 -3.88 -7.12 -5.23
CA GLY A 3 -4.56 -7.74 -4.10
C GLY A 3 -5.29 -6.75 -3.22
N TYR A 4 -6.09 -7.30 -2.33
CA TYR A 4 -6.90 -6.53 -1.38
C TYR A 4 -6.70 -7.05 0.02
N LEU A 5 -6.86 -6.16 1.01
CA LEU A 5 -6.78 -6.51 2.42
C LEU A 5 -7.79 -5.67 3.19
N GLU A 6 -8.70 -6.35 3.91
CA GLU A 6 -9.61 -5.66 4.81
C GLU A 6 -8.95 -5.48 6.17
N ILE A 7 -9.04 -4.28 6.73
CA ILE A 7 -8.50 -3.97 8.05
C ILE A 7 -9.65 -3.99 9.06
N PRO A 8 -9.67 -4.92 10.01
CA PRO A 8 -10.83 -5.11 10.88
C PRO A 8 -10.87 -4.21 12.12
N PHE A 9 -9.97 -3.24 12.24
CA PHE A 9 -9.91 -2.37 13.42
C PHE A 9 -9.35 -0.99 13.03
N ASP A 10 -9.67 0.00 13.86
CA ASP A 10 -9.11 1.35 13.66
C ASP A 10 -7.63 1.32 13.97
N CYS A 11 -6.81 1.92 13.11
CA CYS A 11 -5.37 1.94 13.32
C CYS A 11 -4.71 3.09 12.55
N THR A 12 -3.42 3.30 12.84
CA THR A 12 -2.59 4.28 12.15
C THR A 12 -1.36 3.57 11.59
N ILE A 13 -1.07 3.81 10.32
CA ILE A 13 0.12 3.25 9.68
C ILE A 13 1.36 4.00 10.16
N ASN A 14 2.37 3.27 10.63
CA ASN A 14 3.60 3.84 11.14
C ASN A 14 4.81 3.61 10.25
N ARG A 15 4.78 2.57 9.41
CA ARG A 15 5.92 2.20 8.57
C ARG A 15 5.48 1.28 7.45
N ALA A 16 6.12 1.42 6.30
CA ALA A 16 5.94 0.50 5.18
C ALA A 16 7.30 -0.13 4.85
N THR A 17 7.31 -1.45 4.65
CA THR A 17 8.51 -2.22 4.32
C THR A 17 8.25 -3.03 3.07
N LEU A 18 9.19 -2.99 2.13
CA LEU A 18 9.18 -3.84 0.95
C LEU A 18 10.37 -4.78 1.02
N LEU A 19 10.14 -6.05 0.73
CA LEU A 19 11.18 -7.09 0.68
C LEU A 19 11.03 -7.82 -0.65
N ALA A 20 12.15 -8.02 -1.35
CA ALA A 20 12.16 -8.66 -2.66
C ALA A 20 13.09 -9.87 -2.68
N ASP A 21 12.80 -10.79 -3.59
CA ASP A 21 13.55 -12.03 -3.75
C ASP A 21 14.90 -11.83 -4.48
N GLN A 22 15.06 -10.71 -5.14
CA GLN A 22 16.30 -10.39 -5.86
C GLN A 22 16.42 -8.88 -6.02
N SER A 23 17.59 -8.41 -6.44
CA SER A 23 17.82 -7.00 -6.66
C SER A 23 17.02 -6.50 -7.86
N GLY A 24 16.35 -5.38 -7.72
CA GLY A 24 15.54 -4.80 -8.79
C GLY A 24 14.82 -3.55 -8.31
N SER A 25 13.78 -3.17 -9.02
CA SER A 25 13.04 -1.95 -8.75
C SER A 25 11.54 -2.20 -8.81
N ILE A 26 10.80 -1.58 -7.90
CA ILE A 26 9.34 -1.65 -7.90
C ILE A 26 8.77 -0.43 -7.18
N VAL A 27 7.62 0.04 -7.68
CA VAL A 27 6.81 1.05 -7.00
C VAL A 27 5.44 0.44 -6.74
N VAL A 28 5.07 0.35 -5.46
CA VAL A 28 3.77 -0.18 -5.05
C VAL A 28 2.95 0.96 -4.49
N ASN A 29 1.77 1.20 -5.07
CA ASN A 29 0.85 2.18 -4.53
C ASN A 29 -0.21 1.49 -3.68
N ILE A 30 -0.75 2.21 -2.70
CA ILE A 30 -1.79 1.70 -1.82
C ILE A 30 -3.02 2.58 -1.99
N TRP A 31 -4.14 1.97 -2.30
CA TRP A 31 -5.43 2.63 -2.45
C TRP A 31 -6.34 2.17 -1.31
N LYS A 32 -7.22 3.04 -0.85
CA LYS A 32 -8.11 2.74 0.26
C LYS A 32 -9.54 3.13 -0.08
N CYS A 33 -10.50 2.28 0.28
CA CYS A 33 -11.92 2.60 0.22
C CYS A 33 -12.64 1.93 1.39
N THR A 34 -13.88 2.33 1.64
CA THR A 34 -14.71 1.66 2.63
C THR A 34 -15.32 0.40 2.02
N TYR A 35 -15.84 -0.49 2.86
CA TYR A 35 -16.52 -1.69 2.36
C TYR A 35 -17.70 -1.32 1.45
N SER A 36 -18.48 -0.33 1.83
CA SER A 36 -19.63 0.09 1.02
C SER A 36 -19.23 0.76 -0.29
N GLN A 37 -18.02 1.31 -0.39
CA GLN A 37 -17.50 1.87 -1.64
C GLN A 37 -16.89 0.80 -2.54
N PHE A 38 -16.46 -0.32 -1.97
CA PHE A 38 -15.77 -1.35 -2.73
C PHE A 38 -16.65 -1.85 -3.86
N ASP A 39 -16.15 -1.73 -5.07
CA ASP A 39 -16.83 -2.13 -6.31
C ASP A 39 -18.19 -1.42 -6.52
N ALA A 40 -18.47 -0.34 -5.82
CA ALA A 40 -19.70 0.43 -6.02
C ALA A 40 -19.67 1.04 -7.42
N GLY A 41 -20.54 0.60 -8.30
CA GLY A 41 -20.55 1.02 -9.69
C GLY A 41 -19.27 0.65 -10.45
N GLY A 42 -18.46 -0.28 -9.93
CA GLY A 42 -17.20 -0.67 -10.51
C GLY A 42 -16.10 0.40 -10.41
N THR A 43 -16.23 1.34 -9.48
CA THR A 43 -15.39 2.54 -9.46
C THR A 43 -14.39 2.61 -8.31
N HIS A 44 -14.44 1.69 -7.35
CA HIS A 44 -13.52 1.72 -6.20
C HIS A 44 -12.98 0.34 -5.87
N PRO A 45 -11.71 0.26 -5.45
CA PRO A 45 -10.75 1.37 -5.35
C PRO A 45 -10.13 1.73 -6.70
N VAL A 46 -9.79 2.99 -6.88
CA VAL A 46 -9.15 3.51 -8.10
C VAL A 46 -7.93 4.35 -7.71
N VAL A 47 -7.17 4.80 -8.71
CA VAL A 47 -5.95 5.57 -8.46
C VAL A 47 -6.19 6.82 -7.61
N GLY A 48 -7.36 7.43 -7.71
CA GLY A 48 -7.72 8.58 -6.89
C GLY A 48 -7.89 8.28 -5.41
N ASP A 49 -7.97 6.99 -5.05
CA ASP A 49 -8.12 6.56 -3.66
C ASP A 49 -6.77 6.31 -2.97
N LYS A 50 -5.66 6.65 -3.60
CA LYS A 50 -4.33 6.40 -3.04
C LYS A 50 -4.13 7.14 -1.72
N ILE A 51 -3.43 6.47 -0.79
CA ILE A 51 -3.12 7.06 0.51
C ILE A 51 -1.65 7.47 0.63
N THR A 52 -0.86 7.19 -0.38
CA THR A 52 0.61 7.35 -0.34
C THR A 52 1.09 8.70 -0.89
N ALA A 53 0.19 9.51 -1.43
CA ALA A 53 0.51 10.80 -2.04
C ALA A 53 1.62 10.65 -3.09
N SER A 54 2.72 11.38 -2.97
CA SER A 54 3.85 11.29 -3.89
C SER A 54 4.99 10.41 -3.36
N ALA A 55 4.75 9.65 -2.28
CA ALA A 55 5.77 8.83 -1.62
C ALA A 55 5.36 7.36 -1.47
N PRO A 56 4.97 6.67 -2.56
CA PRO A 56 4.61 5.26 -2.46
C PRO A 56 5.81 4.40 -2.09
N PRO A 57 5.60 3.25 -1.43
CA PRO A 57 6.69 2.32 -1.15
C PRO A 57 7.46 1.97 -2.43
N THR A 58 8.77 2.10 -2.39
CA THR A 58 9.62 1.98 -3.58
C THR A 58 10.90 1.23 -3.24
N ILE A 59 11.23 0.21 -4.05
CA ILE A 59 12.57 -0.38 -4.08
C ILE A 59 13.26 0.16 -5.33
N SER A 60 14.50 0.60 -5.20
CA SER A 60 15.28 1.12 -6.30
C SER A 60 16.64 0.42 -6.37
N SER A 61 16.79 -0.51 -7.30
CA SER A 61 18.03 -1.26 -7.56
C SER A 61 18.59 -1.96 -6.32
N THR A 62 17.70 -2.55 -5.49
CA THR A 62 18.08 -3.25 -4.26
C THR A 62 17.04 -4.32 -3.93
N THR A 63 17.15 -4.96 -2.76
CA THR A 63 16.24 -6.02 -2.34
C THR A 63 15.26 -5.58 -1.25
N LYS A 64 15.41 -4.39 -0.72
CA LYS A 64 14.54 -3.94 0.39
C LYS A 64 14.40 -2.43 0.41
N ALA A 65 13.32 -1.98 1.01
CA ALA A 65 13.09 -0.57 1.29
C ALA A 65 12.18 -0.45 2.50
N GLN A 66 12.35 0.61 3.27
CA GLN A 66 11.55 0.86 4.45
C GLN A 66 11.35 2.36 4.61
N ASP A 67 10.11 2.78 4.86
CA ASP A 67 9.77 4.17 5.05
C ASP A 67 8.95 4.33 6.33
N SER A 68 9.49 5.09 7.28
CA SER A 68 8.81 5.42 8.53
C SER A 68 8.37 6.89 8.57
N THR A 69 8.75 7.68 7.58
CA THR A 69 8.38 9.09 7.49
C THR A 69 7.00 9.26 6.89
N LEU A 70 6.66 8.47 5.87
CA LEU A 70 5.35 8.43 5.22
C LEU A 70 4.88 9.83 4.81
N THR A 71 5.75 10.56 4.12
CA THR A 71 5.51 11.95 3.75
C THR A 71 4.23 12.10 2.92
N GLY A 72 3.29 12.88 3.43
CA GLY A 72 2.03 13.16 2.75
C GLY A 72 1.01 12.03 2.79
N TRP A 73 1.32 10.89 3.42
CA TRP A 73 0.40 9.77 3.48
C TRP A 73 -0.83 10.10 4.32
N THR A 74 -1.95 9.49 3.92
CA THR A 74 -3.13 9.38 4.78
C THR A 74 -2.96 8.09 5.58
N THR A 75 -2.55 8.21 6.85
CA THR A 75 -2.17 7.04 7.66
C THR A 75 -3.30 6.48 8.51
N SER A 76 -4.40 7.20 8.65
CA SER A 76 -5.54 6.79 9.48
C SER A 76 -6.39 5.78 8.73
N ILE A 77 -6.69 4.65 9.38
CA ILE A 77 -7.52 3.58 8.81
C ILE A 77 -8.65 3.30 9.79
N SER A 78 -9.87 3.22 9.29
CA SER A 78 -11.05 2.86 10.08
C SER A 78 -11.36 1.38 9.91
N ALA A 79 -11.94 0.78 10.93
CA ALA A 79 -12.36 -0.63 10.89
C ALA A 79 -13.23 -0.89 9.67
N GLY A 80 -12.92 -1.94 8.91
CA GLY A 80 -13.66 -2.30 7.71
C GLY A 80 -13.13 -1.66 6.43
N ASP A 81 -12.15 -0.76 6.52
CA ASP A 81 -11.52 -0.19 5.33
C ASP A 81 -10.79 -1.28 4.54
N ILE A 82 -10.81 -1.17 3.22
CA ILE A 82 -10.16 -2.11 2.34
C ILE A 82 -8.97 -1.41 1.68
N LEU A 83 -7.79 -2.01 1.83
CA LEU A 83 -6.59 -1.56 1.15
C LEU A 83 -6.40 -2.36 -0.13
N ALA A 84 -6.03 -1.69 -1.20
CA ALA A 84 -5.73 -2.32 -2.47
C ALA A 84 -4.31 -1.97 -2.86
N PHE A 85 -3.58 -2.94 -3.38
CA PHE A 85 -2.16 -2.80 -3.70
C PHE A 85 -1.97 -2.83 -5.20
N ASN A 86 -1.47 -1.73 -5.74
CA ASN A 86 -1.24 -1.59 -7.18
C ASN A 86 0.25 -1.47 -7.45
N VAL A 87 0.76 -2.30 -8.35
CA VAL A 87 2.14 -2.18 -8.81
C VAL A 87 2.16 -1.16 -9.94
N ASP A 88 2.70 0.03 -9.65
CA ASP A 88 2.78 1.11 -10.65
C ASP A 88 3.89 0.83 -11.67
N SER A 89 4.99 0.25 -11.22
CA SER A 89 6.09 -0.15 -12.09
C SER A 89 6.89 -1.25 -11.42
N VAL A 90 7.52 -2.12 -12.22
CA VAL A 90 8.37 -3.18 -11.73
C VAL A 90 9.43 -3.51 -12.76
N SER A 91 10.65 -3.80 -12.30
CA SER A 91 11.76 -4.21 -13.14
C SER A 91 12.55 -5.30 -12.43
N THR A 92 12.69 -6.46 -13.06
CA THR A 92 13.50 -7.61 -12.63
C THR A 92 12.89 -8.43 -11.49
N LEU A 93 12.00 -7.88 -10.66
CA LEU A 93 11.47 -8.56 -9.48
C LEU A 93 10.31 -9.48 -9.83
N THR A 94 10.26 -10.65 -9.19
CA THR A 94 9.18 -11.63 -9.36
C THR A 94 8.35 -11.82 -8.10
N ARG A 95 8.95 -11.62 -6.91
CA ARG A 95 8.28 -11.74 -5.62
C ARG A 95 8.62 -10.57 -4.74
N VAL A 96 7.58 -9.93 -4.21
CA VAL A 96 7.75 -8.78 -3.32
C VAL A 96 6.75 -8.92 -2.18
N THR A 97 7.22 -8.69 -0.96
CA THR A 97 6.37 -8.63 0.22
C THR A 97 6.24 -7.17 0.66
N LEU A 98 5.01 -6.70 0.84
CA LEU A 98 4.73 -5.42 1.44
C LEU A 98 4.23 -5.65 2.86
N SER A 99 4.87 -5.02 3.82
CA SER A 99 4.53 -5.12 5.23
C SER A 99 4.23 -3.72 5.77
N LEU A 100 3.12 -3.58 6.46
CA LEU A 100 2.74 -2.31 7.10
C LEU A 100 2.75 -2.49 8.61
N LYS A 101 3.51 -1.63 9.29
CA LYS A 101 3.46 -1.55 10.74
C LYS A 101 2.36 -0.57 11.12
N VAL A 102 1.43 -1.01 11.97
CA VAL A 102 0.31 -0.19 12.38
C VAL A 102 0.20 -0.15 13.90
N THR A 103 -0.39 0.92 14.42
CA THR A 103 -0.75 1.02 15.83
C THR A 103 -2.26 1.03 15.91
N LYS A 104 -2.82 0.06 16.62
CA LYS A 104 -4.26 -0.01 16.84
C LYS A 104 -4.69 1.13 17.75
N THR A 105 -5.74 1.82 17.37
CA THR A 105 -6.28 2.94 18.13
C THR A 105 -7.56 2.60 18.88
#